data_c2530518978fc45d5ff94735b39abbb0
#
_entry.id   c2530518978fc45d5ff94735b39abbb0
#
_cell.length_a   1.000
_cell.length_b   1.000
_cell.length_c   1.000
_cell.angle_alpha   90.00
_cell.angle_beta   90.00
_cell.angle_gamma   90.00
#
_symmetry.space_group_name_H-M   'P 1'
#
loop_
_entity.id
_entity.type
_entity.pdbx_description
1 polymer ?
#
loop_
_entity_poly.entity_id
_entity_poly.type
_entity_poly.pdbx_seq_one_letter_code
_entity_poly.pdbx_strand_id
1 'polypeptide(L)'
;YDIYHMQVMEGDVIATIRENIDYFAHFHTAGVPGRHELGPDQELNYPAIARALATTGYSGFVGHEFVPTAEDPFVSLAEAVQSWTP
;
A
#
# COMPACT_ATOMS: atom_id res chain seq x y z
N TYR A 1 -7.41 -7.33 -0.53
CA TYR A 1 -7.51 -6.03 -1.24
C TYR A 1 -6.14 -5.62 -1.73
N ASP A 2 -6.00 -5.43 -3.02
CA ASP A 2 -4.75 -4.98 -3.66
C ASP A 2 -4.84 -3.48 -3.92
N ILE A 3 -4.12 -2.71 -3.13
CA ILE A 3 -4.13 -1.24 -3.20
C ILE A 3 -3.64 -0.74 -4.56
N TYR A 4 -2.61 -1.39 -5.11
CA TYR A 4 -2.10 -1.05 -6.44
C TYR A 4 -3.19 -1.17 -7.51
N HIS A 5 -3.85 -2.33 -7.58
CA HIS A 5 -4.90 -2.57 -8.57
C HIS A 5 -6.08 -1.62 -8.39
N MET A 6 -6.50 -1.35 -7.18
CA MET A 6 -7.63 -0.46 -6.93
C MET A 6 -7.33 0.99 -7.32
N GLN A 7 -6.09 1.45 -7.09
CA GLN A 7 -5.68 2.78 -7.58
C GLN A 7 -5.73 2.87 -9.09
N VAL A 8 -5.24 1.86 -9.78
CA VAL A 8 -5.25 1.82 -11.25
C VAL A 8 -6.68 1.81 -11.80
N MET A 9 -7.59 1.08 -11.17
CA MET A 9 -8.95 0.89 -11.65
C MET A 9 -9.93 1.98 -11.22
N GLU A 10 -9.88 2.41 -9.97
CA GLU A 10 -10.90 3.29 -9.40
C GLU A 10 -10.33 4.52 -8.67
N GLY A 11 -9.19 4.38 -7.99
CA GLY A 11 -8.73 5.42 -7.08
C GLY A 11 -9.56 5.50 -5.80
N ASP A 12 -9.50 6.64 -5.12
CA ASP A 12 -10.24 6.91 -3.88
C ASP A 12 -10.03 5.83 -2.82
N VAL A 13 -8.79 5.40 -2.68
CA VAL A 13 -8.40 4.20 -1.95
C VAL A 13 -8.76 4.27 -0.46
N ILE A 14 -8.46 5.40 0.20
CA ILE A 14 -8.70 5.55 1.65
C ILE A 14 -10.19 5.46 1.97
N ALA A 15 -11.04 6.13 1.20
CA ALA A 15 -12.48 6.08 1.40
C ALA A 15 -13.03 4.67 1.19
N THR A 16 -12.58 3.99 0.13
CA THR A 16 -13.00 2.62 -0.17
C THR A 16 -12.58 1.66 0.95
N ILE A 17 -11.37 1.79 1.48
CA ILE A 17 -10.91 0.97 2.61
C ILE A 17 -11.79 1.18 3.83
N ARG A 18 -12.07 2.43 4.20
CA ARG A 18 -12.88 2.74 5.38
C ARG A 18 -14.30 2.21 5.27
N GLU A 19 -14.90 2.27 4.09
CA GLU A 19 -16.27 1.83 3.87
C GLU A 19 -16.42 0.31 3.90
N ASN A 20 -15.37 -0.44 3.54
CA ASN A 20 -15.45 -1.87 3.33
C ASN A 20 -14.50 -2.67 4.22
N ILE A 21 -13.96 -2.09 5.29
CA ILE A 21 -12.91 -2.72 6.10
C ILE A 21 -13.33 -4.09 6.65
N ASP A 22 -14.59 -4.30 6.96
CA ASP A 22 -15.09 -5.56 7.51
C ASP A 22 -15.01 -6.73 6.51
N TYR A 23 -14.83 -6.43 5.23
CA TYR A 23 -14.74 -7.44 4.17
C TYR A 23 -13.29 -7.77 3.79
N PHE A 24 -12.31 -7.05 4.33
CA PHE A 24 -10.91 -7.20 3.93
C PHE A 24 -10.13 -7.98 4.99
N ALA A 25 -9.59 -9.14 4.59
CA ALA A 25 -8.72 -9.94 5.44
C ALA A 25 -7.23 -9.75 5.12
N HIS A 26 -6.91 -9.07 4.02
CA HIS A 26 -5.56 -9.01 3.48
C HIS A 26 -5.39 -7.77 2.61
N PHE A 27 -4.24 -7.10 2.69
CA PHE A 27 -3.89 -5.98 1.82
C PHE A 27 -2.57 -6.23 1.12
N HIS A 28 -2.47 -5.83 -0.15
CA HIS A 28 -1.22 -5.81 -0.90
C HIS A 28 -0.88 -4.39 -1.29
N THR A 29 0.40 -4.04 -1.30
CA THR A 29 0.90 -2.71 -1.62
C THR A 29 1.86 -2.73 -2.80
N ALA A 30 1.82 -1.69 -3.60
CA ALA A 30 2.84 -1.39 -4.61
C ALA A 30 2.67 0.06 -5.06
N GLY A 31 3.71 0.64 -5.65
CA GLY A 31 3.66 2.00 -6.19
C GLY A 31 2.95 2.08 -7.54
N VAL A 32 2.29 3.18 -7.81
CA VAL A 32 1.62 3.46 -9.09
C VAL A 32 2.31 4.69 -9.71
N PRO A 33 2.69 4.64 -10.99
CA PRO A 33 2.51 3.54 -11.93
C PRO A 33 3.58 2.46 -11.83
N GLY A 34 3.37 1.37 -12.54
CA GLY A 34 4.37 0.35 -12.81
C GLY A 34 4.50 -0.75 -11.77
N ARG A 35 3.79 -0.68 -10.65
CA ARG A 35 3.83 -1.67 -9.58
C ARG A 35 5.23 -1.82 -8.95
N HIS A 36 5.89 -0.68 -8.75
CA HIS A 36 7.24 -0.60 -8.19
C HIS A 36 7.22 -0.18 -6.71
N GLU A 37 8.27 0.50 -6.27
CA GLU A 37 8.43 0.91 -4.86
C GLU A 37 7.32 1.85 -4.37
N LEU A 38 7.14 1.90 -3.04
CA LEU A 38 6.11 2.69 -2.37
C LEU A 38 6.53 4.13 -2.04
N GLY A 39 7.72 4.56 -2.46
CA GLY A 39 8.28 5.86 -2.12
C GLY A 39 7.49 7.07 -2.61
N PRO A 40 8.01 8.29 -2.40
CA PRO A 40 7.25 9.52 -2.66
C PRO A 40 7.06 9.86 -4.14
N ASP A 41 7.77 9.18 -5.04
CA ASP A 41 7.75 9.47 -6.48
C ASP A 41 6.65 8.70 -7.24
N GLN A 42 5.64 8.20 -6.54
CA GLN A 42 4.53 7.47 -7.13
C GLN A 42 3.19 8.05 -6.65
N GLU A 43 2.07 7.57 -7.19
CA GLU A 43 0.77 8.23 -7.02
C GLU A 43 0.10 8.03 -5.67
N LEU A 44 0.47 6.98 -4.92
CA LEU A 44 -0.20 6.63 -3.67
C LEU A 44 0.51 7.21 -2.44
N ASN A 45 -0.25 7.85 -1.57
CA ASN A 45 0.26 8.35 -0.30
C ASN A 45 0.19 7.23 0.75
N TYR A 46 1.19 6.34 0.78
CA TYR A 46 1.19 5.19 1.68
C TYR A 46 1.23 5.55 3.17
N PRO A 47 1.96 6.57 3.63
CA PRO A 47 1.85 6.96 5.04
C PRO A 47 0.42 7.33 5.45
N ALA A 48 -0.32 8.03 4.59
CA ALA A 48 -1.71 8.37 4.85
C ALA A 48 -2.63 7.14 4.85
N ILE A 49 -2.39 6.21 3.92
CA ILE A 49 -3.13 4.95 3.84
C ILE A 49 -2.88 4.10 5.11
N ALA A 50 -1.63 4.01 5.54
CA ALA A 50 -1.26 3.28 6.76
C ALA A 50 -1.93 3.88 8.00
N ARG A 51 -1.95 5.20 8.12
CA ARG A 51 -2.64 5.88 9.23
C ARG A 51 -4.14 5.61 9.19
N ALA A 52 -4.76 5.68 8.02
CA ALA A 52 -6.18 5.40 7.85
C ALA A 52 -6.50 3.97 8.27
N LEU A 53 -5.70 3.00 7.84
CA LEU A 53 -5.89 1.59 8.20
C LEU A 53 -5.72 1.37 9.70
N ALA A 54 -4.73 2.01 10.33
CA ALA A 54 -4.51 1.92 11.77
C ALA A 54 -5.72 2.41 12.57
N THR A 55 -6.41 3.45 12.11
CA THR A 55 -7.59 3.98 12.80
C THR A 55 -8.82 3.09 12.69
N THR A 56 -8.86 2.13 11.76
CA THR A 56 -9.97 1.18 11.62
C THR A 56 -9.89 0.00 12.60
N GLY A 57 -8.75 -0.19 13.27
CA GLY A 57 -8.53 -1.37 14.13
C GLY A 57 -8.23 -2.65 13.36
N TYR A 58 -7.87 -2.54 12.09
CA TYR A 58 -7.54 -3.69 11.25
C TYR A 58 -6.39 -4.51 11.86
N SER A 59 -6.56 -5.82 11.96
CA SER A 59 -5.58 -6.75 12.54
C SER A 59 -5.12 -7.85 11.58
N GLY A 60 -5.49 -7.76 10.31
CA GLY A 60 -5.07 -8.72 9.28
C GLY A 60 -3.65 -8.45 8.77
N PHE A 61 -3.33 -9.06 7.64
CA PHE A 61 -1.99 -8.96 7.04
C PHE A 61 -1.92 -7.86 5.98
N VAL A 62 -0.75 -7.23 5.88
CA VAL A 62 -0.39 -6.33 4.78
C VAL A 62 0.87 -6.89 4.12
N GLY A 63 0.76 -7.26 2.85
CA GLY A 63 1.88 -7.78 2.06
C GLY A 63 2.37 -6.73 1.08
N HIS A 64 3.68 -6.52 1.04
CA HIS A 64 4.31 -5.64 0.05
C HIS A 64 4.60 -6.47 -1.21
N GLU A 65 3.85 -6.21 -2.27
CA GLU A 65 3.92 -6.97 -3.52
C GLU A 65 4.21 -6.03 -4.68
N PHE A 66 5.49 -5.75 -4.90
CA PHE A 66 5.93 -4.85 -5.95
C PHE A 66 7.15 -5.42 -6.68
N VAL A 67 7.44 -4.86 -7.87
CA VAL A 67 8.62 -5.20 -8.65
C VAL A 67 9.73 -4.20 -8.30
N PRO A 68 10.79 -4.62 -7.58
CA PRO A 68 11.85 -3.70 -7.17
C PRO A 68 12.65 -3.18 -8.37
N THR A 69 12.99 -1.90 -8.34
CA THR A 69 13.86 -1.25 -9.33
C THR A 69 15.27 -1.02 -8.81
N ALA A 70 15.47 -1.06 -7.50
CA ALA A 70 16.79 -0.95 -6.90
C ALA A 70 17.66 -2.16 -7.26
N GLU A 71 18.98 -1.95 -7.38
CA GLU A 71 19.95 -3.01 -7.67
C GLU A 71 19.89 -4.12 -6.61
N ASP A 72 19.73 -3.73 -5.33
CA ASP A 72 19.53 -4.67 -4.23
C ASP A 72 18.04 -4.67 -3.83
N PRO A 73 17.30 -5.78 -4.06
CA PRO A 73 15.88 -5.85 -3.71
C PRO A 73 15.59 -5.66 -2.22
N PHE A 74 16.54 -5.96 -1.34
CA PHE A 74 16.36 -5.75 0.09
C PHE A 74 16.31 -4.27 0.47
N VAL A 75 16.96 -3.41 -0.28
CA VAL A 75 16.86 -1.96 -0.10
C VAL A 75 15.44 -1.48 -0.40
N SER A 76 14.86 -1.94 -1.50
CA SER A 76 13.47 -1.62 -1.86
C SER A 76 12.47 -2.14 -0.84
N LEU A 77 12.70 -3.35 -0.31
CA LEU A 77 11.83 -3.92 0.72
C LEU A 77 11.89 -3.13 2.03
N ALA A 78 13.08 -2.73 2.47
CA ALA A 78 13.25 -1.90 3.66
C ALA A 78 12.56 -0.54 3.51
N GLU A 79 12.66 0.06 2.34
CA GLU A 79 11.96 1.31 2.01
C GLU A 79 10.44 1.13 2.06
N ALA A 80 9.92 0.01 1.55
CA ALA A 80 8.49 -0.30 1.59
C ALA A 80 7.99 -0.40 3.03
N VAL A 81 8.70 -1.11 3.90
CA VAL A 81 8.35 -1.23 5.32
C VAL A 81 8.35 0.14 5.99
N GLN A 82 9.35 0.97 5.73
CA GLN A 82 9.44 2.33 6.27
C GLN A 82 8.31 3.23 5.77
N SER A 83 7.98 3.14 4.48
CA SER A 83 6.88 3.91 3.87
C SER A 83 5.52 3.55 4.45
N TRP A 84 5.35 2.32 4.92
CA TRP A 84 4.11 1.85 5.54
C TRP A 84 3.97 2.29 7.00
N THR A 85 5.01 2.77 7.64
CA THR A 85 4.95 3.22 9.04
C THR A 85 4.16 4.53 9.14
N PRO A 86 3.08 4.56 9.92
CA PRO A 86 2.23 5.74 10.06
C PRO A 86 2.94 6.93 10.69
#